data_65dc85f9c0cf926da8fdb968699925c3
#
_entry.id   65dc85f9c0cf926da8fdb968699925c3
#
_cell.length_a   1.000
_cell.length_b   1.000
_cell.length_c   1.000
_cell.angle_alpha   90.00
_cell.angle_beta   90.00
_cell.angle_gamma   90.00
#
_symmetry.space_group_name_H-M   'P 1'
#
loop_
_entity.id
_entity.type
_entity.pdbx_description
1 polymer ?
#
loop_
_entity_poly.entity_id
_entity_poly.type
_entity_poly.pdbx_seq_one_letter_code
_entity_poly.pdbx_strand_id
1 'polypeptide(L)'
;MQYYGKERLEHMFALRTFLDAGLRPTQASDYPPGEFPPMMALQSEVTRTDMQGTVWGPSQRISVEEAIRVGTINGAYASFEEKLKGSIEPGKLADLVVLGRDPFHEDPSKLVDIPVERTMTGGKWVYEA
;
A
#
# COMPACT_ATOMS: atom_id res chain seq x y z
N MET A 1 16.75 11.64 -12.53
CA MET A 1 17.62 12.75 -12.09
C MET A 1 17.70 13.91 -13.08
N GLN A 2 17.57 13.64 -14.37
CA GLN A 2 17.82 14.61 -15.45
C GLN A 2 16.95 15.89 -15.37
N TYR A 3 15.69 15.78 -14.89
CA TYR A 3 14.74 16.90 -14.95
C TYR A 3 14.48 17.56 -13.59
N TYR A 4 14.54 16.83 -12.48
CA TYR A 4 14.09 17.35 -11.18
C TYR A 4 15.22 17.61 -10.18
N GLY A 5 16.40 16.99 -10.37
CA GLY A 5 17.52 17.05 -9.42
C GLY A 5 17.29 16.21 -8.15
N LYS A 6 18.35 15.91 -7.42
CA LYS A 6 18.32 15.03 -6.24
C LYS A 6 17.43 15.56 -5.12
N GLU A 7 17.47 16.85 -4.85
CA GLU A 7 16.74 17.48 -3.75
C GLU A 7 15.23 17.34 -3.92
N ARG A 8 14.70 17.55 -5.13
CA ARG A 8 13.27 17.39 -5.41
C ARG A 8 12.86 15.91 -5.40
N LEU A 9 13.72 15.01 -5.87
CA LEU A 9 13.46 13.58 -5.87
C LEU A 9 13.33 13.03 -4.45
N GLU A 10 14.01 13.62 -3.46
CA GLU A 10 13.86 13.22 -2.05
C GLU A 10 12.43 13.38 -1.54
N HIS A 11 11.69 14.35 -2.08
CA HIS A 11 10.30 14.64 -1.68
C HIS A 11 9.25 14.14 -2.68
N MET A 12 9.62 13.40 -3.70
CA MET A 12 8.64 12.79 -4.61
C MET A 12 7.86 11.67 -3.91
N PHE A 13 6.55 11.62 -4.15
CA PHE A 13 5.64 10.69 -3.46
C PHE A 13 5.80 10.80 -1.93
N ALA A 14 5.55 11.96 -1.40
CA ALA A 14 5.88 12.41 -0.05
C ALA A 14 5.00 11.77 1.04
N LEU A 15 4.89 10.43 1.08
CA LEU A 15 3.98 9.69 1.96
C LEU A 15 4.25 9.99 3.44
N ARG A 16 5.51 9.94 3.88
CA ARG A 16 5.86 10.24 5.27
C ARG A 16 5.44 11.65 5.65
N THR A 17 5.78 12.62 4.78
CA THR A 17 5.41 14.03 5.00
C THR A 17 3.88 14.21 5.09
N PHE A 18 3.11 13.53 4.25
CA PHE A 18 1.64 13.62 4.30
C PHE A 18 1.08 12.99 5.57
N LEU A 19 1.57 11.82 5.96
CA LEU A 19 1.12 11.17 7.20
C LEU A 19 1.47 12.00 8.43
N ASP A 20 2.68 12.56 8.50
CA ASP A 20 3.11 13.43 9.61
C ASP A 20 2.28 14.72 9.69
N ALA A 21 1.79 15.21 8.56
CA ALA A 21 0.85 16.34 8.49
C ALA A 21 -0.61 15.96 8.81
N GLY A 22 -0.88 14.69 9.17
CA GLY A 22 -2.22 14.22 9.48
C GLY A 22 -3.11 13.98 8.26
N LEU A 23 -2.55 14.01 7.04
CA LEU A 23 -3.28 13.69 5.82
C LEU A 23 -3.45 12.18 5.67
N ARG A 24 -4.41 11.77 4.85
CA ARG A 24 -4.72 10.37 4.55
C ARG A 24 -4.49 10.06 3.08
N PRO A 25 -3.22 9.92 2.63
CA PRO A 25 -2.94 9.52 1.26
C PRO A 25 -3.52 8.13 0.99
N THR A 26 -3.79 7.84 -0.28
CA THR A 26 -4.27 6.54 -0.74
C THR A 26 -3.32 5.95 -1.75
N GLN A 27 -3.30 4.62 -1.83
CA GLN A 27 -2.55 3.88 -2.82
C GLN A 27 -3.29 3.82 -4.16
N ALA A 28 -2.55 3.95 -5.27
CA ALA A 28 -3.03 3.66 -6.61
C ALA A 28 -1.88 3.08 -7.45
N SER A 29 -2.20 2.15 -8.36
CA SER A 29 -1.22 1.54 -9.27
C SER A 29 -0.96 2.37 -10.52
N ASP A 30 -1.87 3.28 -10.87
CA ASP A 30 -1.86 4.01 -12.14
C ASP A 30 -1.81 3.06 -13.37
N TYR A 31 -2.43 1.86 -13.25
CA TYR A 31 -2.49 0.90 -14.34
C TYR A 31 -3.26 1.49 -15.57
N PRO A 32 -2.80 1.29 -16.82
CA PRO A 32 -1.77 0.36 -17.29
C PRO A 32 -0.30 0.86 -17.27
N PRO A 33 0.04 2.16 -17.12
CA PRO A 33 1.46 2.51 -17.08
C PRO A 33 2.18 1.98 -15.85
N GLY A 34 1.50 1.85 -14.70
CA GLY A 34 2.03 1.23 -13.49
C GLY A 34 1.73 -0.27 -13.42
N GLU A 35 2.50 -1.00 -12.60
CA GLU A 35 2.26 -2.42 -12.33
C GLU A 35 0.99 -2.61 -11.48
N PHE A 36 0.25 -3.68 -11.76
CA PHE A 36 -1.06 -3.95 -11.17
C PHE A 36 -1.01 -4.48 -9.71
N PRO A 37 -0.05 -5.37 -9.29
CA PRO A 37 -0.13 -6.05 -8.01
C PRO A 37 -0.09 -5.10 -6.81
N PRO A 38 -1.09 -5.11 -5.90
CA PRO A 38 -1.13 -4.24 -4.73
C PRO A 38 0.06 -4.45 -3.77
N MET A 39 0.59 -5.67 -3.67
CA MET A 39 1.73 -5.99 -2.82
C MET A 39 3.02 -5.31 -3.30
N MET A 40 3.15 -5.03 -4.60
CA MET A 40 4.27 -4.26 -5.14
C MET A 40 4.20 -2.80 -4.68
N ALA A 41 3.01 -2.20 -4.68
CA ALA A 41 2.83 -0.84 -4.17
C ALA A 41 3.17 -0.78 -2.67
N LEU A 42 2.67 -1.73 -1.88
CA LEU A 42 2.99 -1.85 -0.44
C LEU A 42 4.51 -1.94 -0.21
N GLN A 43 5.22 -2.80 -0.97
CA GLN A 43 6.68 -2.89 -0.89
C GLN A 43 7.35 -1.57 -1.25
N SER A 44 6.92 -0.91 -2.31
CA SER A 44 7.53 0.33 -2.77
C SER A 44 7.34 1.49 -1.77
N GLU A 45 6.22 1.54 -1.08
CA GLU A 45 5.94 2.52 -0.03
C GLU A 45 6.85 2.33 1.19
N VAL A 46 7.13 1.07 1.55
CA VAL A 46 7.99 0.72 2.69
C VAL A 46 9.47 0.84 2.35
N THR A 47 9.89 0.42 1.16
CA THR A 47 11.31 0.37 0.77
C THR A 47 11.78 1.62 0.01
N ARG A 48 10.86 2.26 -0.73
CA ARG A 48 11.16 3.34 -1.69
C ARG A 48 12.11 2.91 -2.79
N THR A 49 12.02 1.63 -3.17
CA THR A 49 12.90 1.01 -4.17
C THR A 49 12.10 0.80 -5.47
N ASP A 50 12.67 1.22 -6.59
CA ASP A 50 12.11 0.96 -7.91
C ASP A 50 12.41 -0.48 -8.39
N MET A 51 11.89 -0.83 -9.57
CA MET A 51 12.07 -2.15 -10.18
C MET A 51 13.52 -2.47 -10.56
N GLN A 52 14.39 -1.45 -10.62
CA GLN A 52 15.83 -1.58 -10.89
C GLN A 52 16.67 -1.66 -9.61
N GLY A 53 16.04 -1.63 -8.44
CA GLY A 53 16.71 -1.67 -7.15
C GLY A 53 17.23 -0.31 -6.66
N THR A 54 16.90 0.79 -7.34
CA THR A 54 17.29 2.13 -6.93
C THR A 54 16.36 2.65 -5.85
N VAL A 55 16.94 3.20 -4.77
CA VAL A 55 16.17 3.83 -3.69
C VAL A 55 15.94 5.31 -3.99
N TRP A 56 14.69 5.76 -3.90
CA TRP A 56 14.26 7.13 -4.17
C TRP A 56 13.60 7.76 -2.94
N GLY A 57 14.14 8.87 -2.44
CA GLY A 57 13.58 9.58 -1.30
C GLY A 57 13.39 8.70 -0.06
N PRO A 58 14.45 8.10 0.52
CA PRO A 58 14.32 7.16 1.64
C PRO A 58 13.72 7.80 2.89
N SER A 59 13.75 9.12 3.04
CA SER A 59 13.08 9.85 4.11
C SER A 59 11.55 9.74 4.05
N GLN A 60 11.01 9.35 2.89
CA GLN A 60 9.57 9.19 2.67
C GLN A 60 9.07 7.75 2.86
N ARG A 61 9.90 6.85 3.40
CA ARG A 61 9.48 5.51 3.79
C ARG A 61 8.41 5.57 4.88
N ILE A 62 7.47 4.64 4.80
CA ILE A 62 6.46 4.44 5.83
C ILE A 62 6.55 3.01 6.37
N SER A 63 5.94 2.74 7.51
CA SER A 63 5.92 1.39 8.08
C SER A 63 4.97 0.47 7.28
N VAL A 64 5.12 -0.85 7.46
CA VAL A 64 4.19 -1.84 6.88
C VAL A 64 2.75 -1.57 7.33
N GLU A 65 2.55 -1.24 8.61
CA GLU A 65 1.22 -0.89 9.13
C GLU A 65 0.63 0.34 8.42
N GLU A 66 1.42 1.39 8.28
CA GLU A 66 0.99 2.61 7.59
C GLU A 66 0.67 2.32 6.12
N ALA A 67 1.49 1.52 5.43
CA ALA A 67 1.25 1.14 4.04
C ALA A 67 -0.05 0.33 3.87
N ILE A 68 -0.33 -0.62 4.77
CA ILE A 68 -1.61 -1.35 4.79
C ILE A 68 -2.77 -0.38 5.00
N ARG A 69 -2.66 0.59 5.89
CA ARG A 69 -3.70 1.61 6.11
C ARG A 69 -3.90 2.50 4.88
N VAL A 70 -2.82 2.88 4.20
CA VAL A 70 -2.86 3.64 2.94
C VAL A 70 -3.62 2.87 1.86
N GLY A 71 -3.38 1.56 1.75
CA GLY A 71 -4.03 0.67 0.77
C GLY A 71 -5.45 0.21 1.16
N THR A 72 -5.92 0.47 2.38
CA THR A 72 -7.22 -0.04 2.89
C THR A 72 -8.12 1.08 3.40
N ILE A 73 -8.03 1.41 4.70
CA ILE A 73 -8.95 2.36 5.35
C ILE A 73 -8.84 3.78 4.77
N ASN A 74 -7.65 4.20 4.33
CA ASN A 74 -7.51 5.51 3.71
C ASN A 74 -8.22 5.55 2.34
N GLY A 75 -8.17 4.45 1.57
CA GLY A 75 -8.94 4.31 0.33
C GLY A 75 -10.45 4.41 0.57
N ALA A 76 -10.95 3.72 1.60
CA ALA A 76 -12.34 3.81 2.00
C ALA A 76 -12.73 5.25 2.44
N TYR A 77 -11.85 5.92 3.18
CA TYR A 77 -12.04 7.31 3.58
C TYR A 77 -12.13 8.26 2.37
N ALA A 78 -11.28 8.08 1.37
CA ALA A 78 -11.28 8.91 0.16
C ALA A 78 -12.59 8.80 -0.64
N SER A 79 -13.31 7.68 -0.53
CA SER A 79 -14.64 7.47 -1.11
C SER A 79 -15.79 7.73 -0.14
N PHE A 80 -15.53 8.24 1.08
CA PHE A 80 -16.51 8.46 2.14
C PHE A 80 -17.21 7.18 2.62
N GLU A 81 -16.53 6.04 2.56
CA GLU A 81 -17.04 4.71 2.89
C GLU A 81 -16.31 4.07 4.08
N GLU A 82 -15.55 4.83 4.85
CA GLU A 82 -14.76 4.34 5.99
C GLU A 82 -15.60 3.74 7.12
N LYS A 83 -16.90 4.03 7.14
CA LYS A 83 -17.85 3.40 8.06
C LYS A 83 -18.42 2.09 7.52
N LEU A 84 -18.24 1.83 6.22
CA LEU A 84 -18.79 0.67 5.53
C LEU A 84 -17.74 -0.42 5.28
N LYS A 85 -16.50 -0.03 4.99
CA LYS A 85 -15.40 -0.94 4.63
C LYS A 85 -14.02 -0.36 5.00
N GLY A 86 -12.95 -1.07 4.66
CA GLY A 86 -11.56 -0.63 4.83
C GLY A 86 -10.89 -1.03 6.14
N SER A 87 -11.63 -1.67 7.06
CA SER A 87 -11.10 -2.26 8.28
C SER A 87 -11.97 -3.43 8.73
N ILE A 88 -11.38 -4.35 9.51
CA ILE A 88 -12.08 -5.53 10.06
C ILE A 88 -12.72 -5.12 11.37
N GLU A 89 -13.97 -4.68 11.30
CA GLU A 89 -14.76 -4.23 12.44
C GLU A 89 -16.20 -4.75 12.35
N PRO A 90 -16.87 -5.05 13.50
CA PRO A 90 -18.27 -5.42 13.49
C PRO A 90 -19.15 -4.36 12.81
N GLY A 91 -20.00 -4.81 11.89
CA GLY A 91 -20.93 -3.94 11.15
C GLY A 91 -20.39 -3.45 9.81
N LYS A 92 -19.13 -3.69 9.49
CA LYS A 92 -18.55 -3.41 8.16
C LYS A 92 -18.70 -4.60 7.22
N LEU A 93 -18.52 -4.34 5.92
CA LEU A 93 -18.49 -5.39 4.91
C LEU A 93 -17.31 -6.34 5.17
N ALA A 94 -17.58 -7.63 5.00
CA ALA A 94 -16.54 -8.65 5.04
C ALA A 94 -15.78 -8.68 3.69
N ASP A 95 -15.00 -7.63 3.43
CA ASP A 95 -14.06 -7.51 2.32
C ASP A 95 -12.68 -7.78 2.89
N LEU A 96 -12.14 -8.96 2.63
CA LEU A 96 -10.95 -9.49 3.29
C LEU A 96 -9.96 -10.06 2.26
N VAL A 97 -8.68 -9.97 2.59
CA VAL A 97 -7.63 -10.73 1.92
C VAL A 97 -6.88 -11.59 2.92
N VAL A 98 -6.60 -12.84 2.56
CA VAL A 98 -5.75 -13.75 3.33
C VAL A 98 -4.40 -13.82 2.62
N LEU A 99 -3.36 -13.44 3.35
CA LEU A 99 -1.99 -13.48 2.89
C LEU A 99 -1.31 -14.77 3.38
N GLY A 100 -0.49 -15.38 2.55
CA GLY A 100 0.20 -16.64 2.87
C GLY A 100 1.35 -16.48 3.87
N ARG A 101 1.78 -15.25 4.15
CA ARG A 101 2.79 -14.91 5.17
C ARG A 101 2.43 -13.61 5.86
N ASP A 102 2.93 -13.45 7.09
CA ASP A 102 2.73 -12.24 7.89
C ASP A 102 3.63 -11.10 7.39
N PRO A 103 3.06 -10.02 6.80
CA PRO A 103 3.86 -8.92 6.28
C PRO A 103 4.62 -8.14 7.34
N PHE A 104 4.22 -8.23 8.62
CA PHE A 104 4.89 -7.54 9.73
C PHE A 104 6.20 -8.21 10.14
N HIS A 105 6.39 -9.48 9.80
CA HIS A 105 7.59 -10.27 10.13
C HIS A 105 8.41 -10.65 8.88
N GLU A 106 8.00 -10.17 7.70
CA GLU A 106 8.73 -10.42 6.45
C GLU A 106 9.81 -9.36 6.22
N ASP A 107 10.86 -9.72 5.46
CA ASP A 107 11.81 -8.76 4.92
C ASP A 107 11.07 -7.75 4.03
N PRO A 108 11.20 -6.44 4.28
CA PRO A 108 10.53 -5.42 3.48
C PRO A 108 10.79 -5.51 1.97
N SER A 109 11.94 -6.04 1.55
CA SER A 109 12.27 -6.24 0.14
C SER A 109 11.58 -7.45 -0.51
N LYS A 110 10.86 -8.26 0.29
CA LYS A 110 10.17 -9.48 -0.14
C LYS A 110 8.65 -9.42 0.06
N LEU A 111 8.12 -8.26 0.39
CA LEU A 111 6.68 -8.10 0.59
C LEU A 111 5.88 -8.42 -0.69
N VAL A 112 6.44 -8.11 -1.86
CA VAL A 112 5.82 -8.46 -3.15
C VAL A 112 5.68 -9.97 -3.37
N ASP A 113 6.54 -10.78 -2.74
CA ASP A 113 6.55 -12.25 -2.86
C ASP A 113 5.53 -12.92 -1.92
N ILE A 114 4.81 -12.18 -1.10
CA ILE A 114 3.77 -12.72 -0.22
C ILE A 114 2.57 -13.09 -1.09
N PRO A 115 2.19 -14.39 -1.18
CA PRO A 115 1.05 -14.78 -1.97
C PRO A 115 -0.26 -14.30 -1.34
N VAL A 116 -1.22 -13.91 -2.16
CA VAL A 116 -2.62 -13.79 -1.76
C VAL A 116 -3.24 -15.18 -1.89
N GLU A 117 -3.63 -15.78 -0.77
CA GLU A 117 -4.24 -17.12 -0.76
C GLU A 117 -5.74 -17.06 -1.04
N ARG A 118 -6.42 -16.05 -0.47
CA ARG A 118 -7.88 -15.89 -0.64
C ARG A 118 -8.29 -14.44 -0.65
N THR A 119 -9.36 -14.16 -1.37
CA THR A 119 -10.03 -12.85 -1.35
C THR A 119 -11.52 -13.03 -1.12
N MET A 120 -12.07 -12.26 -0.20
CA MET A 120 -13.49 -12.24 0.12
C MET A 120 -14.06 -10.86 -0.19
N THR A 121 -15.24 -10.83 -0.79
CA THR A 121 -16.01 -9.60 -1.02
C THR A 121 -17.44 -9.78 -0.54
N GLY A 122 -17.92 -8.93 0.33
CA GLY A 122 -19.26 -9.00 0.90
C GLY A 122 -19.56 -10.34 1.59
N GLY A 123 -18.56 -10.95 2.22
CA GLY A 123 -18.69 -12.23 2.92
C GLY A 123 -18.64 -13.47 2.01
N LYS A 124 -18.30 -13.32 0.73
CA LYS A 124 -18.17 -14.44 -0.22
C LYS A 124 -16.74 -14.54 -0.72
N TRP A 125 -16.19 -15.75 -0.74
CA TRP A 125 -14.90 -16.00 -1.39
C TRP A 125 -15.03 -15.81 -2.90
N VAL A 126 -14.21 -14.89 -3.46
CA VAL A 126 -14.18 -14.57 -4.89
C VAL A 126 -12.89 -15.04 -5.54
N TYR A 127 -11.89 -15.38 -4.74
CA TYR A 127 -10.62 -15.97 -5.16
C TYR A 127 -10.09 -16.90 -4.09
N GLU A 128 -9.57 -18.06 -4.51
CA GLU A 128 -8.82 -19.04 -3.71
C GLU A 128 -7.69 -19.60 -4.60
N ALA A 129 -6.41 -19.53 -4.10
CA ALA A 129 -5.22 -19.99 -4.82
C ALA A 129 -5.11 -21.52 -4.80
#